data_714f4c68beac331231ac162bd946ff2e
#
_entry.id   714f4c68beac331231ac162bd946ff2e
#
_cell.length_a   1.000
_cell.length_b   1.000
_cell.length_c   1.000
_cell.angle_alpha   90.00
_cell.angle_beta   90.00
_cell.angle_gamma   90.00
#
_symmetry.space_group_name_H-M   'P 1'
#
loop_
_entity.id
_entity.type
_entity.pdbx_description
1 polymer ?
#
loop_
_entity_poly.entity_id
_entity_poly.type
_entity_poly.pdbx_seq_one_letter_code
_entity_poly.pdbx_strand_id
1 'polypeptide(L)'
;MALTLDEKKQIVSEVSAVAASAYSAVAAEYRGLTVEQMTKLRQQARSSGVYLRVVKNNLAKIAVRDTEFECIQDGLTGPLLLAFSQEDPGSAARLVKDFIKDKANEKLEVKFVAVGGQMLPASELERLSKLPTRDEALAMLAGTLRAPLNKFAQTMNEVPGKMVRTLAAIRDQKEASA
;
A
#
# COMPACT_ATOMS: atom_id res chain seq x y z
N MET A 1 -26.52 -16.66 -14.51
CA MET A 1 -26.82 -17.94 -13.86
C MET A 1 -26.69 -17.81 -12.36
N ALA A 2 -27.56 -18.44 -11.57
CA ALA A 2 -27.41 -18.45 -10.11
C ALA A 2 -26.29 -19.44 -9.74
N LEU A 3 -25.35 -19.02 -8.88
CA LEU A 3 -24.27 -19.87 -8.37
C LEU A 3 -24.84 -21.09 -7.65
N THR A 4 -24.30 -22.27 -7.90
CA THR A 4 -24.63 -23.50 -7.17
C THR A 4 -24.12 -23.43 -5.73
N LEU A 5 -24.58 -24.32 -4.87
CA LEU A 5 -24.17 -24.33 -3.46
C LEU A 5 -22.68 -24.66 -3.31
N ASP A 6 -22.17 -25.55 -4.14
CA ASP A 6 -20.76 -25.95 -4.11
C ASP A 6 -19.84 -24.82 -4.60
N GLU A 7 -20.22 -24.11 -5.65
CA GLU A 7 -19.48 -22.93 -6.12
C GLU A 7 -19.43 -21.83 -5.05
N LYS A 8 -20.51 -21.60 -4.30
CA LYS A 8 -20.53 -20.65 -3.18
C LYS A 8 -19.59 -21.07 -2.08
N LYS A 9 -19.55 -22.36 -1.72
CA LYS A 9 -18.60 -22.88 -0.73
C LYS A 9 -17.15 -22.74 -1.18
N GLN A 10 -16.87 -23.02 -2.46
CA GLN A 10 -15.53 -22.82 -3.03
C GLN A 10 -15.09 -21.37 -2.98
N ILE A 11 -15.96 -20.42 -3.36
CA ILE A 11 -15.65 -18.99 -3.27
C ILE A 11 -15.38 -18.57 -1.82
N VAL A 12 -16.17 -19.03 -0.88
CA VAL A 12 -15.98 -18.69 0.55
C VAL A 12 -14.65 -19.27 1.05
N SER A 13 -14.33 -20.53 0.76
CA SER A 13 -13.06 -21.14 1.19
C SER A 13 -11.85 -20.47 0.55
N GLU A 14 -11.93 -20.11 -0.73
CA GLU A 14 -10.85 -19.38 -1.44
C GLU A 14 -10.61 -18.00 -0.83
N VAL A 15 -11.68 -17.22 -0.63
CA VAL A 15 -11.57 -15.88 -0.05
C VAL A 15 -11.12 -15.93 1.41
N SER A 16 -11.58 -16.90 2.19
CA SER A 16 -11.15 -17.10 3.58
C SER A 16 -9.66 -17.47 3.67
N ALA A 17 -9.17 -18.35 2.78
CA ALA A 17 -7.75 -18.69 2.73
C ALA A 17 -6.87 -17.48 2.37
N VAL A 18 -7.32 -16.66 1.42
CA VAL A 18 -6.61 -15.42 1.06
C VAL A 18 -6.67 -14.39 2.19
N ALA A 19 -7.82 -14.21 2.81
CA ALA A 19 -7.99 -13.28 3.93
C ALA A 19 -7.13 -13.67 5.14
N ALA A 20 -6.99 -14.98 5.43
CA ALA A 20 -6.14 -15.45 6.52
C ALA A 20 -4.63 -15.16 6.30
N SER A 21 -4.18 -15.05 5.04
CA SER A 21 -2.78 -14.75 4.69
C SER A 21 -2.53 -13.27 4.35
N ALA A 22 -3.57 -12.45 4.25
CA ALA A 22 -3.46 -11.07 3.83
C ALA A 22 -3.05 -10.14 4.99
N TYR A 23 -2.24 -9.14 4.68
CA TYR A 23 -1.84 -8.09 5.62
C TYR A 23 -2.79 -6.90 5.61
N SER A 24 -3.43 -6.64 4.49
CA SER A 24 -4.41 -5.55 4.35
C SER A 24 -5.49 -5.90 3.34
N ALA A 25 -6.65 -5.27 3.51
CA ALA A 25 -7.78 -5.36 2.59
C ALA A 25 -8.28 -3.97 2.23
N VAL A 26 -8.54 -3.73 0.96
CA VAL A 26 -9.12 -2.48 0.45
C VAL A 26 -10.45 -2.82 -0.22
N ALA A 27 -11.51 -2.13 0.17
CA ALA A 27 -12.82 -2.23 -0.46
C ALA A 27 -13.10 -0.97 -1.27
N ALA A 28 -13.35 -1.14 -2.55
CA ALA A 28 -13.67 -0.06 -3.46
C ALA A 28 -14.99 -0.33 -4.20
N GLU A 29 -15.75 0.72 -4.46
CA GLU A 29 -16.95 0.65 -5.27
C GLU A 29 -16.56 0.77 -6.75
N TYR A 30 -16.91 -0.27 -7.54
CA TYR A 30 -16.55 -0.33 -8.96
C TYR A 30 -17.65 0.16 -9.89
N ARG A 31 -18.71 0.77 -9.36
CA ARG A 31 -19.86 1.24 -10.13
C ARG A 31 -19.44 2.32 -11.12
N GLY A 32 -19.71 2.06 -12.40
CA GLY A 32 -19.40 3.00 -13.49
C GLY A 32 -18.05 2.80 -14.17
N LEU A 33 -17.30 1.78 -13.81
CA LEU A 33 -16.11 1.35 -14.55
C LEU A 33 -16.48 0.55 -15.79
N THR A 34 -15.73 0.75 -16.88
CA THR A 34 -15.86 -0.06 -18.09
C THR A 34 -15.18 -1.42 -17.93
N VAL A 35 -15.54 -2.37 -18.79
CA VAL A 35 -14.94 -3.71 -18.79
C VAL A 35 -13.43 -3.65 -19.07
N GLU A 36 -13.01 -2.74 -19.94
CA GLU A 36 -11.58 -2.53 -20.25
C GLU A 36 -10.80 -2.04 -19.04
N GLN A 37 -11.34 -1.05 -18.29
CA GLN A 37 -10.75 -0.53 -17.08
C GLN A 37 -10.63 -1.63 -16.01
N MET A 38 -11.67 -2.42 -15.84
CA MET A 38 -11.66 -3.54 -14.90
C MET A 38 -10.62 -4.62 -15.30
N THR A 39 -10.45 -4.86 -16.60
CA THR A 39 -9.45 -5.80 -17.10
C THR A 39 -8.03 -5.29 -16.84
N LYS A 40 -7.77 -3.99 -17.08
CA LYS A 40 -6.49 -3.34 -16.76
C LYS A 40 -6.19 -3.41 -15.26
N LEU A 41 -7.19 -3.10 -14.41
CA LEU A 41 -7.03 -3.18 -12.96
C LEU A 41 -6.68 -4.62 -12.51
N ARG A 42 -7.33 -5.63 -13.06
CA ARG A 42 -7.00 -7.04 -12.75
C ARG A 42 -5.60 -7.43 -13.22
N GLN A 43 -5.16 -6.93 -14.37
CA GLN A 43 -3.82 -7.19 -14.87
C GLN A 43 -2.76 -6.55 -13.95
N GLN A 44 -2.97 -5.30 -13.56
CA GLN A 44 -2.10 -4.61 -12.61
C GLN A 44 -2.09 -5.28 -11.23
N ALA A 45 -3.25 -5.74 -10.74
CA ALA A 45 -3.35 -6.46 -9.48
C ALA A 45 -2.51 -7.75 -9.48
N ARG A 46 -2.56 -8.52 -10.57
CA ARG A 46 -1.75 -9.74 -10.71
C ARG A 46 -0.25 -9.45 -10.73
N SER A 47 0.17 -8.36 -11.39
CA SER A 47 1.59 -7.97 -11.42
C SER A 47 2.11 -7.45 -10.08
N SER A 48 1.23 -6.95 -9.22
CA SER A 48 1.56 -6.39 -7.89
C SER A 48 1.31 -7.37 -6.74
N GLY A 49 1.04 -8.65 -7.00
CA GLY A 49 0.76 -9.65 -5.96
C GLY A 49 -0.51 -9.37 -5.13
N VAL A 50 -1.47 -8.64 -5.70
CA VAL A 50 -2.73 -8.29 -5.04
C VAL A 50 -3.85 -9.19 -5.55
N TYR A 51 -4.50 -9.90 -4.63
CA TYR A 51 -5.69 -10.67 -4.95
C TYR A 51 -6.90 -9.76 -5.07
N LEU A 52 -7.43 -9.65 -6.28
CA LEU A 52 -8.55 -8.76 -6.60
C LEU A 52 -9.76 -9.57 -7.06
N ARG A 53 -10.87 -9.45 -6.33
CA ARG A 53 -12.10 -10.15 -6.68
C ARG A 53 -13.36 -9.37 -6.33
N VAL A 54 -14.35 -9.46 -7.19
CA VAL A 54 -15.73 -9.03 -6.89
C VAL A 54 -16.46 -10.22 -6.30
N VAL A 55 -16.92 -10.08 -5.07
CA VAL A 55 -17.62 -11.15 -4.34
C VAL A 55 -18.97 -10.60 -3.87
N LYS A 56 -19.99 -11.47 -3.84
CA LYS A 56 -21.29 -11.11 -3.29
C LYS A 56 -21.15 -10.84 -1.80
N ASN A 57 -21.65 -9.70 -1.31
CA ASN A 57 -21.46 -9.23 0.08
C ASN A 57 -21.77 -10.30 1.13
N ASN A 58 -22.85 -11.07 0.95
CA ASN A 58 -23.19 -12.13 1.90
C ASN A 58 -22.14 -13.25 1.95
N LEU A 59 -21.51 -13.59 0.82
CA LEU A 59 -20.42 -14.58 0.80
C LEU A 59 -19.14 -14.01 1.37
N ALA A 60 -18.83 -12.72 1.09
CA ALA A 60 -17.71 -12.03 1.68
C ALA A 60 -17.83 -11.95 3.21
N LYS A 61 -19.02 -11.62 3.75
CA LYS A 61 -19.29 -11.63 5.20
C LYS A 61 -19.01 -12.98 5.85
N ILE A 62 -19.38 -14.07 5.19
CA ILE A 62 -19.13 -15.42 5.71
C ILE A 62 -17.61 -15.75 5.64
N ALA A 63 -16.94 -15.35 4.55
CA ALA A 63 -15.53 -15.64 4.35
C ALA A 63 -14.60 -14.92 5.33
N VAL A 64 -14.96 -13.71 5.78
CA VAL A 64 -14.13 -12.91 6.72
C VAL A 64 -14.47 -13.12 8.20
N ARG A 65 -15.49 -13.94 8.52
CA ARG A 65 -16.00 -14.11 9.90
C ARG A 65 -14.95 -14.60 10.89
N ASP A 66 -14.08 -15.50 10.48
CA ASP A 66 -13.07 -16.12 11.35
C ASP A 66 -11.65 -15.60 11.02
N THR A 67 -11.53 -14.39 10.46
CA THR A 67 -10.25 -13.79 10.07
C THR A 67 -10.06 -12.45 10.78
N GLU A 68 -8.82 -11.90 10.73
CA GLU A 68 -8.52 -10.56 11.24
C GLU A 68 -9.38 -9.44 10.61
N PHE A 69 -10.03 -9.73 9.49
CA PHE A 69 -10.89 -8.78 8.77
C PHE A 69 -12.37 -8.85 9.15
N GLU A 70 -12.72 -9.42 10.29
CA GLU A 70 -14.10 -9.47 10.76
C GLU A 70 -14.73 -8.07 10.91
N CYS A 71 -13.92 -7.08 11.26
CA CYS A 71 -14.35 -5.68 11.36
C CYS A 71 -14.96 -5.09 10.07
N ILE A 72 -14.71 -5.71 8.89
CA ILE A 72 -15.22 -5.24 7.60
C ILE A 72 -16.70 -5.61 7.40
N GLN A 73 -17.25 -6.55 8.14
CA GLN A 73 -18.61 -7.10 7.91
C GLN A 73 -19.68 -6.01 7.80
N ASP A 74 -19.61 -4.99 8.66
CA ASP A 74 -20.59 -3.90 8.69
C ASP A 74 -20.45 -2.94 7.51
N GLY A 75 -19.23 -2.80 6.98
CA GLY A 75 -18.90 -1.95 5.83
C GLY A 75 -19.24 -2.57 4.47
N LEU A 76 -19.52 -3.88 4.40
CA LEU A 76 -19.80 -4.58 3.14
C LEU A 76 -21.22 -4.26 2.62
N THR A 77 -21.39 -3.05 2.07
CA THR A 77 -22.65 -2.56 1.50
C THR A 77 -22.43 -2.02 0.08
N GLY A 78 -23.28 -2.41 -0.87
CA GLY A 78 -23.19 -1.96 -2.27
C GLY A 78 -22.32 -2.86 -3.17
N PRO A 79 -22.03 -2.42 -4.41
CA PRO A 79 -21.22 -3.17 -5.37
C PRO A 79 -19.73 -2.99 -5.06
N LEU A 80 -19.17 -3.90 -4.25
CA LEU A 80 -17.79 -3.80 -3.77
C LEU A 80 -16.85 -4.74 -4.52
N LEU A 81 -15.67 -4.22 -4.79
CA LEU A 81 -14.48 -4.91 -5.21
C LEU A 81 -13.56 -5.05 -4.00
N LEU A 82 -13.15 -6.26 -3.68
CA LEU A 82 -12.21 -6.53 -2.60
C LEU A 82 -10.82 -6.77 -3.17
N ALA A 83 -9.84 -6.06 -2.64
CA ALA A 83 -8.42 -6.21 -2.95
C ALA A 83 -7.68 -6.60 -1.68
N PHE A 84 -7.08 -7.79 -1.65
CA PHE A 84 -6.29 -8.31 -0.54
C PHE A 84 -4.80 -8.26 -0.91
N SER A 85 -3.99 -7.75 -0.01
CA SER A 85 -2.54 -7.67 -0.16
C SER A 85 -1.88 -8.82 0.59
N GLN A 86 -1.13 -9.68 -0.12
CA GLN A 86 -0.49 -10.87 0.45
C GLN A 86 1.00 -10.67 0.76
N GLU A 87 1.69 -9.83 0.01
CA GLU A 87 3.13 -9.61 0.17
C GLU A 87 3.44 -8.40 1.07
N ASP A 88 2.85 -7.26 0.74
CA ASP A 88 3.10 -5.99 1.42
C ASP A 88 1.80 -5.33 1.85
N PRO A 89 1.69 -4.75 3.04
CA PRO A 89 0.46 -4.11 3.51
C PRO A 89 0.04 -2.90 2.65
N GLY A 90 0.97 -2.27 1.93
CA GLY A 90 0.72 -1.11 1.09
C GLY A 90 0.38 -1.43 -0.37
N SER A 91 0.57 -2.66 -0.85
CA SER A 91 0.43 -3.02 -2.29
C SER A 91 -0.96 -2.74 -2.83
N ALA A 92 -2.01 -3.17 -2.12
CA ALA A 92 -3.39 -2.94 -2.53
C ALA A 92 -3.74 -1.43 -2.56
N ALA A 93 -3.27 -0.68 -1.57
CA ALA A 93 -3.50 0.77 -1.50
C ALA A 93 -2.76 1.53 -2.62
N ARG A 94 -1.51 1.14 -2.92
CA ARG A 94 -0.74 1.72 -4.04
C ARG A 94 -1.41 1.45 -5.38
N LEU A 95 -1.81 0.21 -5.64
CA LEU A 95 -2.52 -0.19 -6.85
C LEU A 95 -3.79 0.63 -7.07
N VAL A 96 -4.65 0.72 -6.05
CA VAL A 96 -5.91 1.48 -6.15
C VAL A 96 -5.64 2.97 -6.33
N LYS A 97 -4.67 3.54 -5.61
CA LYS A 97 -4.29 4.95 -5.76
C LYS A 97 -3.73 5.27 -7.15
N ASP A 98 -2.86 4.42 -7.68
CA ASP A 98 -2.28 4.65 -9.00
C ASP A 98 -3.33 4.50 -10.09
N PHE A 99 -4.29 3.59 -9.92
CA PHE A 99 -5.42 3.45 -10.83
C PHE A 99 -6.35 4.67 -10.81
N ILE A 100 -6.62 5.28 -9.64
CA ILE A 100 -7.46 6.48 -9.50
C ILE A 100 -6.78 7.73 -10.07
N LYS A 101 -5.43 7.81 -10.09
CA LYS A 101 -4.71 8.94 -10.70
C LYS A 101 -5.03 9.14 -12.18
N ASP A 102 -5.38 8.08 -12.88
CA ASP A 102 -5.83 8.18 -14.26
C ASP A 102 -7.24 8.79 -14.31
N LYS A 103 -7.36 9.97 -14.92
CA LYS A 103 -8.63 10.72 -15.04
C LYS A 103 -9.80 9.89 -15.59
N ALA A 104 -9.51 8.86 -16.38
CA ALA A 104 -10.52 7.93 -16.88
C ALA A 104 -11.15 7.06 -15.80
N ASN A 105 -10.48 6.89 -14.65
CA ASN A 105 -10.82 5.93 -13.60
C ASN A 105 -11.33 6.58 -12.30
N GLU A 106 -11.63 7.88 -12.31
CA GLU A 106 -12.13 8.64 -11.14
C GLU A 106 -13.43 8.06 -10.52
N LYS A 107 -14.12 7.19 -11.27
CA LYS A 107 -15.35 6.54 -10.81
C LYS A 107 -15.11 5.42 -9.78
N LEU A 108 -13.86 5.02 -9.56
CA LEU A 108 -13.51 4.05 -8.52
C LEU A 108 -13.43 4.77 -7.17
N GLU A 109 -14.40 4.55 -6.31
CA GLU A 109 -14.46 5.14 -4.98
C GLU A 109 -14.03 4.11 -3.92
N VAL A 110 -13.00 4.45 -3.14
CA VAL A 110 -12.61 3.63 -1.98
C VAL A 110 -13.58 3.90 -0.85
N LYS A 111 -14.21 2.85 -0.31
CA LYS A 111 -15.13 2.98 0.83
C LYS A 111 -14.41 2.89 2.16
N PHE A 112 -13.61 1.86 2.30
CA PHE A 112 -12.86 1.62 3.53
C PHE A 112 -11.60 0.78 3.23
N VAL A 113 -10.71 0.80 4.19
CA VAL A 113 -9.50 0.02 4.20
C VAL A 113 -9.42 -0.72 5.52
N ALA A 114 -8.91 -1.94 5.54
CA ALA A 114 -8.70 -2.69 6.76
C ALA A 114 -7.25 -3.16 6.87
N VAL A 115 -6.68 -2.95 8.06
CA VAL A 115 -5.31 -3.37 8.40
C VAL A 115 -5.28 -3.77 9.87
N GLY A 116 -4.71 -4.94 10.15
CA GLY A 116 -4.51 -5.40 11.53
C GLY A 116 -5.78 -5.44 12.37
N GLY A 117 -6.89 -5.90 11.81
CA GLY A 117 -8.16 -6.00 12.51
C GLY A 117 -8.94 -4.69 12.71
N GLN A 118 -8.48 -3.58 12.14
CA GLN A 118 -9.15 -2.29 12.25
C GLN A 118 -9.65 -1.81 10.89
N MET A 119 -10.91 -1.35 10.85
CA MET A 119 -11.47 -0.70 9.68
C MET A 119 -11.13 0.80 9.72
N LEU A 120 -10.51 1.30 8.67
CA LEU A 120 -10.09 2.68 8.51
C LEU A 120 -10.90 3.34 7.39
N PRO A 121 -11.19 4.65 7.48
CA PRO A 121 -11.87 5.38 6.42
C PRO A 121 -10.99 5.50 5.17
N ALA A 122 -11.61 5.83 4.04
CA ALA A 122 -10.93 6.00 2.75
C ALA A 122 -9.79 7.04 2.78
N SER A 123 -9.85 8.03 3.67
CA SER A 123 -8.79 9.05 3.85
C SER A 123 -7.43 8.46 4.23
N GLU A 124 -7.41 7.32 4.91
CA GLU A 124 -6.17 6.64 5.33
C GLU A 124 -5.51 5.83 4.19
N LEU A 125 -6.18 5.70 3.03
CA LEU A 125 -5.59 5.05 1.85
C LEU A 125 -4.24 5.67 1.47
N GLU A 126 -4.13 7.00 1.59
CA GLU A 126 -2.90 7.70 1.25
C GLU A 126 -1.74 7.34 2.20
N ARG A 127 -2.02 7.19 3.47
CA ARG A 127 -1.02 6.77 4.47
C ARG A 127 -0.56 5.34 4.21
N LEU A 128 -1.50 4.43 3.91
CA LEU A 128 -1.20 3.06 3.55
C LEU A 128 -0.38 2.96 2.26
N SER A 129 -0.69 3.77 1.25
CA SER A 129 0.08 3.76 -0.01
C SER A 129 1.55 4.18 0.17
N LYS A 130 1.86 4.92 1.25
CA LYS A 130 3.22 5.38 1.59
C LYS A 130 3.99 4.39 2.47
N LEU A 131 3.35 3.30 2.92
CA LEU A 131 4.05 2.29 3.71
C LEU A 131 5.15 1.63 2.87
N PRO A 132 6.36 1.50 3.43
CA PRO A 132 7.45 0.82 2.77
C PRO A 132 7.19 -0.68 2.69
N THR A 133 7.85 -1.34 1.77
CA THR A 133 7.91 -2.80 1.73
C THR A 133 8.67 -3.34 2.95
N ARG A 134 8.56 -4.63 3.22
CA ARG A 134 9.26 -5.25 4.35
C ARG A 134 10.77 -5.02 4.31
N ASP A 135 11.36 -5.18 3.12
CA ASP A 135 12.81 -5.00 2.94
C ASP A 135 13.23 -3.55 3.05
N GLU A 136 12.43 -2.63 2.53
CA GLU A 136 12.63 -1.18 2.71
C GLU A 136 12.52 -0.76 4.17
N ALA A 137 11.55 -1.30 4.91
CA ALA A 137 11.38 -1.03 6.34
C ALA A 137 12.60 -1.53 7.15
N LEU A 138 13.10 -2.73 6.84
CA LEU A 138 14.33 -3.26 7.46
C LEU A 138 15.56 -2.44 7.08
N ALA A 139 15.67 -2.00 5.83
CA ALA A 139 16.76 -1.12 5.38
C ALA A 139 16.71 0.24 6.09
N MET A 140 15.54 0.83 6.26
CA MET A 140 15.35 2.07 7.04
C MET A 140 15.73 1.87 8.51
N LEU A 141 15.31 0.76 9.12
CA LEU A 141 15.69 0.45 10.50
C LEU A 141 17.21 0.32 10.66
N ALA A 142 17.86 -0.44 9.77
CA ALA A 142 19.32 -0.57 9.76
C ALA A 142 20.01 0.79 9.55
N GLY A 143 19.48 1.60 8.63
CA GLY A 143 19.94 2.97 8.37
C GLY A 143 19.86 3.87 9.60
N THR A 144 18.74 3.85 10.32
CA THR A 144 18.57 4.66 11.55
C THR A 144 19.52 4.23 12.67
N LEU A 145 19.78 2.93 12.80
CA LEU A 145 20.76 2.41 13.77
C LEU A 145 22.20 2.83 13.42
N ARG A 146 22.52 2.89 12.11
CA ARG A 146 23.86 3.32 11.63
C ARG A 146 24.03 4.85 11.61
N ALA A 147 22.95 5.61 11.55
CA ALA A 147 22.98 7.07 11.41
C ALA A 147 23.83 7.78 12.49
N PRO A 148 23.77 7.44 13.80
CA PRO A 148 24.59 8.06 14.83
C PRO A 148 26.09 7.86 14.59
N LEU A 149 26.51 6.67 14.17
CA LEU A 149 27.92 6.36 13.86
C LEU A 149 28.42 7.17 12.66
N ASN A 150 27.62 7.22 11.60
CA ASN A 150 27.93 8.03 10.43
C ASN A 150 28.03 9.52 10.78
N LYS A 151 27.10 10.02 11.60
CA LYS A 151 27.08 11.41 12.03
C LYS A 151 28.30 11.74 12.89
N PHE A 152 28.71 10.85 13.77
CA PHE A 152 29.93 11.00 14.56
C PHE A 152 31.18 11.05 13.67
N ALA A 153 31.32 10.12 12.74
CA ALA A 153 32.43 10.13 11.77
C ALA A 153 32.45 11.41 10.92
N GLN A 154 31.29 11.89 10.48
CA GLN A 154 31.16 13.15 9.75
C GLN A 154 31.61 14.35 10.60
N THR A 155 31.18 14.45 11.85
CA THR A 155 31.59 15.56 12.74
C THR A 155 33.11 15.60 12.98
N MET A 156 33.73 14.42 13.10
CA MET A 156 35.18 14.34 13.21
C MET A 156 35.89 14.82 11.94
N ASN A 157 35.36 14.50 10.76
CA ASN A 157 35.92 14.92 9.48
C ASN A 157 35.58 16.39 9.12
N GLU A 158 34.55 16.97 9.73
CA GLU A 158 34.17 18.37 9.48
C GLU A 158 35.20 19.37 9.99
N VAL A 159 35.90 19.08 11.08
CA VAL A 159 36.89 20.01 11.66
C VAL A 159 38.03 20.28 10.68
N PRO A 160 38.77 19.28 10.17
CA PRO A 160 39.80 19.51 9.15
C PRO A 160 39.21 20.00 7.82
N GLY A 161 38.00 19.54 7.44
CA GLY A 161 37.34 19.99 6.23
C GLY A 161 36.95 21.46 6.22
N LYS A 162 36.52 22.00 7.38
CA LYS A 162 36.26 23.44 7.55
C LYS A 162 37.56 24.25 7.44
N MET A 163 38.65 23.77 8.01
CA MET A 163 39.94 24.41 7.93
C MET A 163 40.46 24.56 6.50
N VAL A 164 40.36 23.48 5.72
CA VAL A 164 40.73 23.48 4.28
C VAL A 164 39.83 24.45 3.48
N ARG A 165 38.54 24.44 3.74
CA ARG A 165 37.59 25.33 3.03
C ARG A 165 37.83 26.82 3.36
N THR A 166 38.16 27.16 4.61
CA THR A 166 38.49 28.54 4.95
C THR A 166 39.79 29.00 4.32
N LEU A 167 40.82 28.14 4.24
CA LEU A 167 42.07 28.47 3.54
C LEU A 167 41.85 28.65 2.04
N ALA A 168 41.04 27.78 1.41
CA ALA A 168 40.66 27.92 0.01
C ALA A 168 39.91 29.24 -0.25
N ALA A 169 38.93 29.58 0.59
CA ALA A 169 38.20 30.85 0.47
C ALA A 169 39.10 32.09 0.61
N ILE A 170 40.10 32.06 1.50
CA ILE A 170 41.09 33.16 1.66
C ILE A 170 41.96 33.26 0.41
N ARG A 171 42.38 32.11 -0.19
CA ARG A 171 43.13 32.10 -1.43
C ARG A 171 42.34 32.75 -2.57
N ASP A 172 41.07 32.28 -2.74
CA ASP A 172 40.20 32.79 -3.79
C ASP A 172 39.86 34.28 -3.64
N GLN A 173 39.73 34.77 -2.40
CA GLN A 173 39.60 36.20 -2.12
C GLN A 173 40.86 37.01 -2.52
N LYS A 174 42.05 36.46 -2.27
CA LYS A 174 43.29 37.15 -2.64
C LYS A 174 43.52 37.15 -4.17
N GLU A 175 43.14 36.08 -4.84
CA GLU A 175 43.20 35.99 -6.32
C GLU A 175 42.19 36.94 -6.99
N ALA A 176 41.00 37.16 -6.36
CA ALA A 176 39.99 38.11 -6.85
C ALA A 176 40.35 39.57 -6.57
N SER A 177 41.27 39.87 -5.63
CA SER A 177 41.68 41.21 -5.22
C SER A 177 43.03 41.65 -5.81
N ALA A 178 43.71 40.75 -6.58
CA ALA A 178 44.91 41.01 -7.34
C ALA A 178 44.61 41.19 -8.81
#